data_de9308699f42b4d04ac47490ceff88aa
#
_entry.id   de9308699f42b4d04ac47490ceff88aa
#
_cell.length_a   1.000
_cell.length_b   1.000
_cell.length_c   1.000
_cell.angle_alpha   90.00
_cell.angle_beta   90.00
_cell.angle_gamma   90.00
#
_symmetry.space_group_name_H-M   'P 1'
#
loop_
_entity.id
_entity.type
_entity.pdbx_description
1 polymer ?
#
loop_
_entity_poly.entity_id
_entity_poly.type
_entity_poly.pdbx_seq_one_letter_code
_entity_poly.pdbx_strand_id
1 'polypeptide(L)'
;MVYRTRTYIAADWDNDSNAVQQLNYWNDNKYFSLSFTNAHDLQQARDSSLNCSIKRSLEERLDASHTFVLIVGNNTKTVRSGRCQYCNSYNSYGGYCARGYSVDNRSYIEYECEKAVKDGLKIIVLYNAFKVDRAKCPDVIRNVGIHMPMWGYGSNGQAVWNYQNVKTALG
;
A
#
# COMPACT_ATOMS: atom_id res chain seq x y z
N MET A 1 23.28 -3.05 12.00
CA MET A 1 22.67 -3.29 10.67
C MET A 1 21.29 -3.87 10.92
N VAL A 2 20.21 -3.13 10.64
CA VAL A 2 18.84 -3.65 10.80
C VAL A 2 18.58 -4.60 9.64
N TYR A 3 18.39 -5.88 9.93
CA TYR A 3 18.03 -6.87 8.91
C TYR A 3 16.56 -6.62 8.53
N ARG A 4 16.33 -6.00 7.38
CA ARG A 4 15.01 -5.80 6.81
C ARG A 4 14.60 -7.08 6.08
N THR A 5 13.60 -7.81 6.57
CA THR A 5 13.18 -9.11 6.00
C THR A 5 11.71 -9.13 5.57
N ARG A 6 10.97 -8.07 5.84
CA ARG A 6 9.52 -8.04 5.64
C ARG A 6 9.13 -7.41 4.33
N THR A 7 7.96 -7.79 3.84
CA THR A 7 7.26 -7.16 2.73
C THR A 7 6.11 -6.34 3.28
N TYR A 8 6.06 -5.07 2.91
CA TYR A 8 4.99 -4.16 3.29
C TYR A 8 3.96 -4.08 2.16
N ILE A 9 2.69 -4.29 2.48
CA ILE A 9 1.58 -4.20 1.52
C ILE A 9 0.75 -2.97 1.85
N ALA A 10 0.74 -1.99 0.96
CA ALA A 10 -0.11 -0.81 1.00
C ALA A 10 -1.27 -0.96 0.03
N ALA A 11 -2.47 -0.58 0.45
CA ALA A 11 -3.68 -0.63 -0.37
C ALA A 11 -4.76 0.31 0.16
N ASP A 12 -5.71 0.65 -0.70
CA ASP A 12 -7.00 1.17 -0.26
C ASP A 12 -7.86 0.01 0.25
N TRP A 13 -7.85 -0.19 1.56
CA TRP A 13 -8.51 -1.32 2.21
C TRP A 13 -10.03 -1.37 2.01
N ASP A 14 -10.66 -0.23 1.78
CA ASP A 14 -12.10 -0.17 1.56
C ASP A 14 -12.49 -0.68 0.17
N ASN A 15 -11.63 -0.46 -0.84
CA ASN A 15 -11.94 -0.78 -2.23
C ASN A 15 -11.12 -1.93 -2.81
N ASP A 16 -9.91 -2.20 -2.29
CA ASP A 16 -8.97 -3.18 -2.82
C ASP A 16 -8.68 -4.35 -1.84
N SER A 17 -9.51 -4.55 -0.83
CA SER A 17 -9.35 -5.63 0.16
C SER A 17 -9.33 -7.03 -0.48
N ASN A 18 -10.06 -7.24 -1.58
CA ASN A 18 -10.07 -8.50 -2.32
C ASN A 18 -8.66 -8.85 -2.85
N ALA A 19 -7.94 -7.88 -3.37
CA ALA A 19 -6.58 -8.08 -3.88
C ALA A 19 -5.58 -8.38 -2.75
N VAL A 20 -5.72 -7.70 -1.61
CA VAL A 20 -4.91 -7.99 -0.41
C VAL A 20 -5.19 -9.41 0.11
N GLN A 21 -6.45 -9.79 0.20
CA GLN A 21 -6.84 -11.14 0.63
C GLN A 21 -6.28 -12.20 -0.33
N GLN A 22 -6.28 -11.92 -1.64
CA GLN A 22 -5.73 -12.86 -2.62
C GLN A 22 -4.22 -13.02 -2.48
N LEU A 23 -3.46 -11.94 -2.21
CA LEU A 23 -2.02 -12.02 -1.92
C LEU A 23 -1.75 -12.87 -0.67
N ASN A 24 -2.48 -12.62 0.40
CA ASN A 24 -2.35 -13.40 1.64
C ASN A 24 -2.72 -14.86 1.42
N TYR A 25 -3.79 -15.15 0.69
CA TYR A 25 -4.17 -16.51 0.32
C TYR A 25 -3.03 -17.26 -0.39
N TRP A 26 -2.39 -16.64 -1.37
CA TRP A 26 -1.25 -17.24 -2.06
C TRP A 26 -0.03 -17.40 -1.16
N ASN A 27 0.19 -16.48 -0.25
CA ASN A 27 1.30 -16.53 0.69
C ASN A 27 1.13 -17.64 1.75
N ASP A 28 -0.08 -17.82 2.23
CA ASP A 28 -0.39 -18.77 3.30
C ASP A 28 -0.62 -20.21 2.77
N ASN A 29 -0.85 -20.36 1.48
CA ASN A 29 -1.16 -21.62 0.85
C ASN A 29 0.10 -22.32 0.31
N LYS A 30 0.42 -23.50 0.86
CA LYS A 30 1.60 -24.29 0.47
C LYS A 30 1.66 -24.72 -1.00
N TYR A 31 0.56 -24.67 -1.73
CA TYR A 31 0.54 -24.99 -3.17
C TYR A 31 1.01 -23.83 -4.04
N PHE A 32 1.08 -22.64 -3.48
CA PHE A 32 1.65 -21.48 -4.13
C PHE A 32 3.03 -21.20 -3.53
N SER A 33 3.96 -20.75 -4.35
CA SER A 33 5.34 -20.52 -3.91
C SER A 33 5.63 -19.05 -3.58
N LEU A 34 4.61 -18.29 -3.21
CA LEU A 34 4.82 -17.00 -2.57
C LEU A 34 5.31 -17.25 -1.15
N SER A 35 6.34 -16.52 -0.75
CA SER A 35 6.86 -16.58 0.60
C SER A 35 7.33 -15.20 1.01
N PHE A 36 6.52 -14.51 1.77
CA PHE A 36 6.86 -13.23 2.36
C PHE A 36 6.26 -13.07 3.75
N THR A 37 6.86 -12.25 4.57
CA THR A 37 6.30 -11.84 5.86
C THR A 37 5.67 -10.46 5.66
N ASN A 38 4.33 -10.40 5.80
CA ASN A 38 3.61 -9.15 5.69
C ASN A 38 3.87 -8.28 6.93
N ALA A 39 4.39 -7.08 6.71
CA ALA A 39 4.64 -6.11 7.78
C ALA A 39 3.36 -5.36 8.19
N HIS A 40 2.35 -5.36 7.32
CA HIS A 40 1.06 -4.72 7.58
C HIS A 40 0.16 -5.67 8.35
N ASP A 41 0.53 -5.95 9.60
CA ASP A 41 -0.36 -6.67 10.51
C ASP A 41 -1.60 -5.82 10.75
N LEU A 42 -2.78 -6.42 10.56
CA LEU A 42 -4.11 -5.80 10.56
C LEU A 42 -4.50 -5.19 11.93
N GLN A 43 -3.70 -4.30 12.45
CA GLN A 43 -4.21 -3.38 13.43
C GLN A 43 -4.96 -2.29 12.66
N GLN A 44 -6.25 -2.50 12.47
CA GLN A 44 -7.15 -1.44 12.05
C GLN A 44 -6.80 -0.19 12.86
N ALA A 45 -6.48 0.90 12.17
CA ALA A 45 -6.41 2.19 12.80
C ALA A 45 -7.71 2.37 13.58
N ARG A 46 -7.63 2.43 14.90
CA ARG A 46 -8.82 2.69 15.72
C ARG A 46 -9.32 4.05 15.30
N ASP A 47 -10.62 4.19 15.10
CA ASP A 47 -11.26 5.44 14.68
C ASP A 47 -10.88 6.66 15.57
N SER A 48 -10.40 6.39 16.78
CA SER A 48 -9.91 7.38 17.76
C SER A 48 -8.43 7.76 17.60
N SER A 49 -7.66 7.09 16.74
CA SER A 49 -6.23 7.38 16.57
C SER A 49 -6.01 8.60 15.70
N LEU A 50 -5.04 9.44 16.09
CA LEU A 50 -4.64 10.59 15.28
C LEU A 50 -3.92 10.12 14.01
N ASN A 51 -4.12 10.83 12.90
CA ASN A 51 -3.46 10.52 11.63
C ASN A 51 -1.92 10.50 11.74
N CYS A 52 -1.34 11.40 12.54
CA CYS A 52 0.11 11.42 12.79
C CYS A 52 0.59 10.19 13.58
N SER A 53 -0.19 9.70 14.53
CA SER A 53 0.13 8.48 15.29
C SER A 53 0.07 7.24 14.41
N ILE A 54 -0.91 7.18 13.50
CA ILE A 54 -1.02 6.10 12.52
C ILE A 54 0.19 6.13 11.58
N LYS A 55 0.56 7.29 11.02
CA LYS A 55 1.73 7.43 10.15
C LYS A 55 3.03 6.99 10.83
N ARG A 56 3.21 7.29 12.11
CA ARG A 56 4.36 6.80 12.88
C ARG A 56 4.38 5.27 12.96
N SER A 57 3.24 4.64 13.23
CA SER A 57 3.14 3.17 13.23
C SER A 57 3.42 2.56 11.86
N LEU A 58 2.99 3.20 10.77
CA LEU A 58 3.30 2.77 9.40
C LEU A 58 4.80 2.90 9.11
N GLU A 59 5.43 3.98 9.57
CA GLU A 59 6.87 4.22 9.45
C GLU A 59 7.69 3.11 10.10
N GLU A 60 7.36 2.72 11.33
CA GLU A 60 8.05 1.62 12.05
C GLU A 60 7.99 0.30 11.27
N ARG A 61 6.86 0.01 10.63
CA ARG A 61 6.69 -1.20 9.81
C ARG A 61 7.45 -1.12 8.49
N LEU A 62 7.48 0.05 7.85
CA LEU A 62 8.28 0.29 6.66
C LEU A 62 9.76 0.15 6.94
N ASP A 63 10.23 0.63 8.09
CA ASP A 63 11.63 0.52 8.52
C ASP A 63 12.09 -0.95 8.68
N ALA A 64 11.16 -1.84 9.01
CA ALA A 64 11.42 -3.28 9.10
C ALA A 64 11.34 -4.02 7.75
N SER A 65 10.97 -3.33 6.68
CA SER A 65 10.67 -3.94 5.38
C SER A 65 11.80 -3.70 4.38
N HIS A 66 12.00 -4.66 3.48
CA HIS A 66 12.91 -4.52 2.33
C HIS A 66 12.16 -4.37 1.01
N THR A 67 10.91 -4.82 0.97
CA THR A 67 10.03 -4.76 -0.21
C THR A 67 8.76 -4.01 0.14
N PHE A 68 8.37 -3.12 -0.73
CA PHE A 68 7.12 -2.38 -0.67
C PHE A 68 6.25 -2.78 -1.85
N VAL A 69 5.05 -3.26 -1.55
CA VAL A 69 4.03 -3.62 -2.54
C VAL A 69 2.88 -2.64 -2.42
N LEU A 70 2.59 -1.89 -3.47
CA LEU A 70 1.38 -1.09 -3.58
C LEU A 70 0.36 -1.82 -4.44
N ILE A 71 -0.85 -2.01 -3.93
CA ILE A 71 -2.00 -2.40 -4.74
C ILE A 71 -2.68 -1.15 -5.24
N VAL A 72 -2.84 -1.05 -6.56
CA VAL A 72 -3.48 0.09 -7.23
C VAL A 72 -4.84 -0.33 -7.75
N GLY A 73 -5.87 0.27 -7.20
CA GLY A 73 -7.26 0.18 -7.68
C GLY A 73 -7.76 1.50 -8.25
N ASN A 74 -9.06 1.62 -8.39
CA ASN A 74 -9.67 2.79 -9.00
C ASN A 74 -9.51 4.07 -8.17
N ASN A 75 -9.44 3.96 -6.85
CA ASN A 75 -9.44 5.10 -5.93
C ASN A 75 -8.07 5.37 -5.28
N THR A 76 -7.08 4.55 -5.54
CA THR A 76 -5.77 4.61 -4.85
C THR A 76 -5.16 6.01 -4.85
N LYS A 77 -5.18 6.69 -6.00
CA LYS A 77 -4.63 8.04 -6.13
C LYS A 77 -5.48 9.12 -5.47
N THR A 78 -6.77 8.90 -5.29
CA THR A 78 -7.74 9.90 -4.78
C THR A 78 -8.13 9.71 -3.33
N VAL A 79 -7.63 8.65 -2.68
CA VAL A 79 -7.86 8.39 -1.25
C VAL A 79 -7.39 9.57 -0.41
N ARG A 80 -8.24 9.99 0.53
CA ARG A 80 -8.00 11.13 1.41
C ARG A 80 -7.61 10.74 2.83
N SER A 81 -7.81 9.49 3.20
CA SER A 81 -7.50 8.96 4.53
C SER A 81 -6.05 9.26 4.93
N GLY A 82 -5.86 9.80 6.11
CA GLY A 82 -4.55 10.18 6.64
C GLY A 82 -4.19 11.65 6.49
N ARG A 83 -4.87 12.41 5.63
CA ARG A 83 -4.62 13.85 5.47
C ARG A 83 -5.05 14.62 6.72
N CYS A 84 -4.17 15.45 7.25
CA CYS A 84 -4.44 16.22 8.47
C CYS A 84 -5.67 17.12 8.35
N GLN A 85 -5.94 17.67 7.17
CA GLN A 85 -7.12 18.51 6.93
C GLN A 85 -8.46 17.81 7.20
N TYR A 86 -8.49 16.50 7.27
CA TYR A 86 -9.67 15.68 7.62
C TYR A 86 -9.58 15.09 9.04
N CYS A 87 -8.55 15.45 9.81
CA CYS A 87 -8.39 15.01 11.19
C CYS A 87 -9.28 15.85 12.12
N ASN A 88 -9.87 15.21 13.14
CA ASN A 88 -10.71 15.88 14.13
C ASN A 88 -9.97 16.97 14.95
N SER A 89 -8.65 16.91 15.00
CA SER A 89 -7.82 17.91 15.69
C SER A 89 -7.32 19.03 14.76
N TYR A 90 -7.76 19.08 13.51
CA TYR A 90 -7.36 20.11 12.56
C TYR A 90 -8.22 21.36 12.68
N ASN A 91 -7.57 22.51 12.82
CA ASN A 91 -8.24 23.82 12.78
C ASN A 91 -8.20 24.37 11.34
N SER A 92 -9.35 24.38 10.68
CA SER A 92 -9.47 24.82 9.29
C SER A 92 -9.28 26.33 9.10
N TYR A 93 -9.55 27.15 10.12
CA TYR A 93 -9.37 28.60 10.06
C TYR A 93 -7.90 29.00 10.08
N GLY A 94 -7.09 28.35 10.92
CA GLY A 94 -5.69 28.66 11.09
C GLY A 94 -4.73 27.72 10.34
N GLY A 95 -5.22 26.63 9.77
CA GLY A 95 -4.39 25.66 9.04
C GLY A 95 -3.40 24.91 9.94
N TYR A 96 -3.72 24.69 11.22
CA TYR A 96 -2.84 24.06 12.17
C TYR A 96 -3.52 22.90 12.93
N CYS A 97 -2.70 22.03 13.52
CA CYS A 97 -3.16 21.00 14.43
C CYS A 97 -3.40 21.59 15.82
N ALA A 98 -4.62 21.46 16.37
CA ALA A 98 -4.98 21.95 17.71
C ALA A 98 -4.15 21.31 18.83
N ARG A 99 -3.47 20.19 18.57
CA ARG A 99 -2.57 19.51 19.52
C ARG A 99 -1.09 19.91 19.35
N GLY A 100 -0.79 20.88 18.47
CA GLY A 100 0.58 21.38 18.26
C GLY A 100 1.49 20.50 17.42
N TYR A 101 0.95 19.48 16.76
CA TYR A 101 1.73 18.63 15.84
C TYR A 101 1.86 19.25 14.45
N SER A 102 2.91 18.89 13.73
CA SER A 102 3.10 19.29 12.34
C SER A 102 1.96 18.79 11.46
N VAL A 103 1.48 19.64 10.55
CA VAL A 103 0.43 19.29 9.59
C VAL A 103 1.05 18.55 8.41
N ASP A 104 0.50 17.38 8.09
CA ASP A 104 0.87 16.58 6.94
C ASP A 104 -0.39 16.20 6.17
N ASN A 105 -0.59 16.79 4.99
CA ASN A 105 -1.77 16.59 4.15
C ASN A 105 -1.62 15.46 3.13
N ARG A 106 -0.57 14.64 3.24
CA ARG A 106 -0.48 13.39 2.46
C ARG A 106 -1.48 12.38 2.99
N SER A 107 -2.11 11.62 2.09
CA SER A 107 -2.85 10.42 2.49
C SER A 107 -1.89 9.38 3.08
N TYR A 108 -2.41 8.34 3.72
CA TYR A 108 -1.57 7.22 4.19
C TYR A 108 -0.79 6.60 3.03
N ILE A 109 -1.47 6.34 1.91
CA ILE A 109 -0.84 5.75 0.72
C ILE A 109 0.27 6.65 0.15
N GLU A 110 0.03 7.97 0.04
CA GLU A 110 1.06 8.92 -0.39
C GLU A 110 2.26 8.92 0.55
N TYR A 111 2.02 8.93 1.85
CA TYR A 111 3.06 8.87 2.88
C TYR A 111 3.89 7.58 2.77
N GLU A 112 3.22 6.43 2.66
CA GLU A 112 3.86 5.11 2.52
C GLU A 112 4.71 5.02 1.25
N CYS A 113 4.19 5.50 0.12
CA CYS A 113 4.90 5.52 -1.15
C CYS A 113 6.16 6.38 -1.10
N GLU A 114 6.05 7.61 -0.58
CA GLU A 114 7.20 8.52 -0.46
C GLU A 114 8.28 7.97 0.47
N LYS A 115 7.86 7.41 1.60
CA LYS A 115 8.78 6.77 2.55
C LYS A 115 9.50 5.58 1.92
N ALA A 116 8.77 4.71 1.22
CA ALA A 116 9.33 3.53 0.57
C ALA A 116 10.40 3.91 -0.49
N VAL A 117 10.13 4.93 -1.29
CA VAL A 117 11.10 5.45 -2.28
C VAL A 117 12.31 6.07 -1.59
N LYS A 118 12.09 6.93 -0.59
CA LYS A 118 13.16 7.58 0.18
C LYS A 118 14.10 6.58 0.84
N ASP A 119 13.55 5.50 1.37
CA ASP A 119 14.32 4.45 2.05
C ASP A 119 14.95 3.43 1.10
N GLY A 120 14.72 3.55 -0.20
CA GLY A 120 15.30 2.68 -1.22
C GLY A 120 14.78 1.25 -1.19
N LEU A 121 13.53 1.04 -0.79
CA LEU A 121 12.91 -0.28 -0.79
C LEU A 121 12.73 -0.82 -2.23
N LYS A 122 12.70 -2.15 -2.39
CA LYS A 122 12.25 -2.76 -3.64
C LYS A 122 10.78 -2.42 -3.85
N ILE A 123 10.46 -1.68 -4.90
CA ILE A 123 9.10 -1.22 -5.21
C ILE A 123 8.42 -2.16 -6.20
N ILE A 124 7.23 -2.64 -5.82
CA ILE A 124 6.37 -3.45 -6.67
C ILE A 124 4.97 -2.81 -6.67
N VAL A 125 4.42 -2.58 -7.84
CA VAL A 125 3.10 -1.98 -8.03
C VAL A 125 2.21 -2.99 -8.73
N LEU A 126 1.21 -3.48 -8.02
CA LEU A 126 0.25 -4.47 -8.50
C LEU A 126 -1.10 -3.80 -8.76
N TYR A 127 -1.58 -3.90 -9.97
CA TYR A 127 -2.86 -3.30 -10.35
C TYR A 127 -3.99 -4.31 -10.15
N ASN A 128 -4.98 -3.94 -9.33
CA ASN A 128 -6.22 -4.71 -9.18
C ASN A 128 -7.10 -4.55 -10.44
N ALA A 129 -6.53 -4.89 -11.57
CA ALA A 129 -7.06 -4.70 -12.91
C ALA A 129 -6.40 -5.67 -13.91
N PHE A 130 -6.94 -5.74 -15.13
CA PHE A 130 -6.38 -6.56 -16.22
C PHE A 130 -5.16 -5.95 -16.91
N LYS A 131 -4.91 -4.67 -16.69
CA LYS A 131 -3.79 -3.93 -17.29
C LYS A 131 -3.19 -2.94 -16.32
N VAL A 132 -1.94 -2.57 -16.56
CA VAL A 132 -1.25 -1.50 -15.86
C VAL A 132 -1.83 -0.16 -16.31
N ASP A 133 -2.35 0.61 -15.37
CA ASP A 133 -2.82 1.98 -15.57
C ASP A 133 -2.09 2.94 -14.63
N ARG A 134 -0.97 3.45 -15.10
CA ARG A 134 -0.10 4.33 -14.32
C ARG A 134 -0.75 5.66 -13.92
N ALA A 135 -1.85 6.05 -14.58
CA ALA A 135 -2.60 7.26 -14.20
C ALA A 135 -3.28 7.12 -12.83
N LYS A 136 -3.58 5.90 -12.40
CA LYS A 136 -4.17 5.59 -11.09
C LYS A 136 -3.14 5.44 -9.96
N CYS A 137 -1.87 5.42 -10.29
CA CYS A 137 -0.77 5.28 -9.35
C CYS A 137 -0.38 6.64 -8.76
N PRO A 138 -0.01 6.73 -7.48
CA PRO A 138 0.60 7.93 -6.92
C PRO A 138 1.82 8.38 -7.72
N ASP A 139 1.96 9.70 -7.89
CA ASP A 139 2.96 10.27 -8.80
C ASP A 139 4.40 9.88 -8.43
N VAL A 140 4.70 9.77 -7.15
CA VAL A 140 6.05 9.47 -6.63
C VAL A 140 6.58 8.10 -7.06
N ILE A 141 5.69 7.11 -7.27
CA ILE A 141 6.09 5.75 -7.67
C ILE A 141 5.59 5.35 -9.06
N ARG A 142 4.95 6.26 -9.79
CA ARG A 142 4.39 6.01 -11.12
C ARG A 142 5.40 5.39 -12.10
N ASN A 143 6.65 5.79 -12.01
CA ASN A 143 7.74 5.35 -12.90
C ASN A 143 8.84 4.61 -12.16
N VAL A 144 8.58 4.11 -10.96
CA VAL A 144 9.55 3.42 -10.11
C VAL A 144 9.11 1.98 -9.87
N GLY A 145 10.05 1.06 -9.94
CA GLY A 145 9.83 -0.35 -9.60
C GLY A 145 9.17 -1.18 -10.71
N ILE A 146 8.62 -2.30 -10.32
CA ILE A 146 7.98 -3.28 -11.20
C ILE A 146 6.47 -3.08 -11.16
N HIS A 147 5.85 -2.94 -12.32
CA HIS A 147 4.41 -2.74 -12.47
C HIS A 147 3.78 -3.93 -13.19
N MET A 148 2.81 -4.60 -12.56
CA MET A 148 2.13 -5.78 -13.09
C MET A 148 0.63 -5.74 -12.81
N PRO A 149 -0.22 -6.24 -13.73
CA PRO A 149 -1.63 -6.45 -13.44
C PRO A 149 -1.82 -7.74 -12.61
N MET A 150 -2.82 -7.74 -11.73
CA MET A 150 -3.20 -8.91 -10.92
C MET A 150 -4.24 -9.79 -11.58
N TRP A 151 -4.94 -9.29 -12.59
CA TRP A 151 -5.96 -10.03 -13.33
C TRP A 151 -5.51 -10.43 -14.72
N GLY A 152 -6.03 -11.54 -15.19
CA GLY A 152 -5.86 -12.03 -16.56
C GLY A 152 -7.09 -12.85 -16.98
N TYR A 153 -6.97 -13.49 -18.13
CA TYR A 153 -8.00 -14.36 -18.66
C TYR A 153 -7.54 -15.82 -18.63
N GLY A 154 -8.41 -16.70 -18.16
CA GLY A 154 -8.21 -18.15 -18.24
C GLY A 154 -8.39 -18.68 -19.68
N SER A 155 -8.11 -19.97 -19.87
CA SER A 155 -8.22 -20.65 -21.17
C SER A 155 -9.63 -20.60 -21.79
N ASN A 156 -10.65 -20.46 -20.96
CA ASN A 156 -12.06 -20.31 -21.34
C ASN A 156 -12.52 -18.85 -21.45
N GLY A 157 -11.59 -17.87 -21.40
CA GLY A 157 -11.89 -16.45 -21.51
C GLY A 157 -12.47 -15.80 -20.26
N GLN A 158 -12.62 -16.54 -19.16
CA GLN A 158 -13.10 -15.94 -17.90
C GLN A 158 -12.00 -15.22 -17.16
N ALA A 159 -12.38 -14.21 -16.37
CA ALA A 159 -11.49 -13.45 -15.51
C ALA A 159 -10.91 -14.33 -14.40
N VAL A 160 -9.59 -14.32 -14.25
CA VAL A 160 -8.87 -15.06 -13.21
C VAL A 160 -7.78 -14.19 -12.61
N TRP A 161 -7.44 -14.46 -11.35
CA TRP A 161 -6.26 -13.87 -10.73
C TRP A 161 -4.99 -14.39 -11.41
N ASN A 162 -4.09 -13.49 -11.79
CA ASN A 162 -2.84 -13.83 -12.47
C ASN A 162 -1.71 -14.06 -11.47
N TYR A 163 -1.70 -15.23 -10.85
CA TYR A 163 -0.67 -15.64 -9.90
C TYR A 163 0.74 -15.51 -10.48
N GLN A 164 0.94 -15.88 -11.76
CA GLN A 164 2.27 -15.88 -12.38
C GLN A 164 2.85 -14.48 -12.49
N ASN A 165 2.05 -13.46 -12.81
CA ASN A 165 2.50 -12.08 -12.82
C ASN A 165 2.95 -11.64 -11.43
N VAL A 166 2.16 -11.94 -10.42
CA VAL A 166 2.47 -11.56 -9.03
C VAL A 166 3.73 -12.27 -8.54
N LYS A 167 3.85 -13.57 -8.82
CA LYS A 167 5.05 -14.35 -8.50
C LYS A 167 6.30 -13.77 -9.16
N THR A 168 6.21 -13.43 -10.44
CA THR A 168 7.33 -12.85 -11.20
C THR A 168 7.74 -11.49 -10.59
N ALA A 169 6.78 -10.67 -10.18
CA ALA A 169 7.06 -9.36 -9.58
C ALA A 169 7.72 -9.48 -8.19
N LEU A 170 7.26 -10.42 -7.39
CA LEU A 170 7.80 -10.64 -6.03
C LEU A 170 9.18 -11.30 -6.04
N GLY A 171 9.48 -12.08 -7.03
CA GLY A 171 10.80 -12.71 -7.24
C GLY A 171 10.91 -14.05 -6.61
#